data_c661ad0047b603767aa98ac72eb9623f
#
_entry.id   c661ad0047b603767aa98ac72eb9623f
#
_cell.length_a   1.000
_cell.length_b   1.000
_cell.length_c   1.000
_cell.angle_alpha   90.00
_cell.angle_beta   90.00
_cell.angle_gamma   90.00
#
_symmetry.space_group_name_H-M   'P 1'
#
loop_
_entity.id
_entity.type
_entity.pdbx_description
1 polymer ?
#
loop_
_entity_poly.entity_id
_entity_poly.type
_entity_poly.pdbx_seq_one_letter_code
_entity_poly.pdbx_strand_id
1 'polypeptide(L)' 'MQTIKTVTELRAAFWEAHPQYTQRGRAKQNSYPADVRGAWCDFIDSLHRNEEITDSLADRATL' A
#
# COMPACT_ATOMS: atom_id res chain seq x y z
N MET A 1 14.23 9.55 -3.91
CA MET A 1 14.92 8.52 -3.12
C MET A 1 13.93 7.44 -2.71
N GLN A 2 14.29 6.18 -2.88
CA GLN A 2 13.38 5.07 -2.62
C GLN A 2 13.52 4.62 -1.17
N THR A 3 12.50 4.89 -0.37
CA THR A 3 12.50 4.53 1.05
C THR A 3 11.87 3.17 1.31
N ILE A 4 11.00 2.72 0.41
CA ILE A 4 10.30 1.44 0.54
C ILE A 4 10.71 0.55 -0.62
N LYS A 5 11.17 -0.67 -0.31
CA LYS A 5 11.74 -1.57 -1.30
C LYS A 5 10.98 -2.87 -1.50
N THR A 6 10.10 -3.23 -0.56
CA THR A 6 9.33 -4.47 -0.64
C THR A 6 7.86 -4.21 -0.43
N VAL A 7 7.02 -5.13 -0.91
CA VAL A 7 5.56 -5.05 -0.71
C VAL A 7 5.22 -5.16 0.78
N THR A 8 5.96 -5.96 1.53
CA THR A 8 5.76 -6.09 2.98
C THR A 8 5.97 -4.75 3.69
N GLU A 9 7.05 -4.05 3.35
CA GLU A 9 7.32 -2.72 3.91
C GLU A 9 6.23 -1.72 3.49
N LEU A 10 5.78 -1.83 2.24
CA LEU A 10 4.75 -0.96 1.70
C LEU A 10 3.43 -1.12 2.46
N ARG A 11 3.04 -2.37 2.75
CA ARG A 11 1.84 -2.65 3.56
C ARG A 11 1.97 -2.09 4.97
N ALA A 12 3.12 -2.29 5.60
CA ALA A 12 3.35 -1.77 6.95
C ALA A 12 3.23 -0.25 6.98
N ALA A 13 3.81 0.43 6.00
CA ALA A 13 3.73 1.89 5.90
C ALA A 13 2.28 2.35 5.72
N PHE A 14 1.50 1.63 4.90
CA PHE A 14 0.10 1.96 4.68
C PHE A 14 -0.72 1.88 5.97
N TRP A 15 -0.59 0.77 6.71
CA TRP A 15 -1.35 0.60 7.95
C TRP A 15 -0.94 1.60 9.01
N GLU A 16 0.33 1.97 9.07
CA GLU A 16 0.82 2.97 9.98
C GLU A 16 0.25 4.37 9.64
N ALA A 17 0.16 4.68 8.36
CA ALA A 17 -0.37 5.96 7.90
C ALA A 17 -1.90 6.04 8.02
N HIS A 18 -2.58 4.89 8.12
CA HIS A 18 -4.04 4.83 8.15
C HIS A 18 -4.55 4.04 9.37
N PRO A 19 -4.34 4.58 10.60
CA PRO A 19 -4.73 3.86 11.81
C PRO A 19 -6.24 3.63 11.94
N GLN A 20 -7.04 4.37 11.17
CA GLN A 20 -8.49 4.20 11.14
C GLN A 20 -8.93 2.89 10.48
N TYR A 21 -8.04 2.26 9.70
CA TYR A 21 -8.33 0.98 9.07
C TYR A 21 -7.71 -0.16 9.87
N THR A 22 -8.34 -1.33 9.82
CA THR A 22 -7.85 -2.51 10.52
C THR A 22 -7.31 -3.54 9.54
N GLN A 23 -6.05 -3.92 9.73
CA GLN A 23 -5.45 -4.98 8.95
C GLN A 23 -6.10 -6.31 9.30
N ARG A 24 -6.46 -7.10 8.28
CA ARG A 24 -7.17 -8.36 8.44
C ARG A 24 -6.26 -9.60 8.35
N GLY A 25 -5.02 -9.47 8.82
CA GLY A 25 -4.10 -10.59 8.83
C GLY A 25 -3.76 -11.09 7.42
N ARG A 26 -4.23 -12.28 7.07
CA ARG A 26 -3.94 -12.90 5.77
C ARG A 26 -4.96 -12.60 4.69
N ALA A 27 -5.89 -11.69 4.93
CA ALA A 27 -6.91 -11.35 3.95
C ALA A 27 -6.27 -10.79 2.67
N LYS A 28 -6.83 -11.17 1.53
CA LYS A 28 -6.38 -10.67 0.24
C LYS A 28 -7.00 -9.30 -0.03
N GLN A 29 -6.43 -8.56 -0.98
CA GLN A 29 -6.90 -7.23 -1.33
C GLN A 29 -8.41 -7.19 -1.57
N ASN A 30 -8.95 -8.17 -2.29
CA ASN A 30 -10.38 -8.21 -2.61
C ASN A 30 -11.29 -8.43 -1.40
N SER A 31 -10.72 -8.84 -0.27
CA SER A 31 -11.47 -9.05 0.97
C SER A 31 -11.67 -7.76 1.78
N TYR A 32 -10.99 -6.68 1.39
CA TYR A 32 -11.11 -5.40 2.07
C TYR A 32 -12.24 -4.57 1.48
N PRO A 33 -12.87 -3.69 2.28
CA PRO A 33 -13.89 -2.75 1.75
C PRO A 33 -13.32 -1.84 0.66
N ALA A 34 -14.20 -1.32 -0.17
CA ALA A 34 -13.81 -0.47 -1.30
C ALA A 34 -13.06 0.79 -0.86
N ASP A 35 -13.41 1.37 0.28
CA ASP A 35 -12.73 2.56 0.79
C ASP A 35 -11.29 2.27 1.17
N VAL A 36 -11.02 1.10 1.76
CA VAL A 36 -9.65 0.68 2.09
C VAL A 36 -8.85 0.44 0.81
N ARG A 37 -9.45 -0.24 -0.17
CA ARG A 37 -8.78 -0.50 -1.44
C ARG A 37 -8.48 0.79 -2.21
N GLY A 38 -9.41 1.74 -2.18
CA GLY A 38 -9.21 3.04 -2.80
C GLY A 38 -8.09 3.81 -2.12
N ALA A 39 -8.06 3.82 -0.79
CA ALA A 39 -6.98 4.46 -0.04
C ALA A 39 -5.63 3.83 -0.34
N TRP A 40 -5.58 2.51 -0.49
CA TRP A 40 -4.37 1.78 -0.87
C TRP A 40 -3.85 2.23 -2.24
N CYS A 41 -4.75 2.30 -3.23
CA CYS A 41 -4.38 2.74 -4.57
C CYS A 41 -3.85 4.18 -4.56
N ASP A 42 -4.49 5.08 -3.83
CA ASP A 42 -4.06 6.46 -3.71
C ASP A 42 -2.70 6.56 -3.03
N PHE A 43 -2.48 5.74 -2.01
CA PHE A 43 -1.21 5.68 -1.29
C PHE A 43 -0.07 5.25 -2.22
N ILE A 44 -0.28 4.17 -2.97
CA ILE A 44 0.70 3.66 -3.93
C ILE A 44 0.99 4.71 -5.01
N ASP A 45 -0.04 5.32 -5.56
CA ASP A 45 0.11 6.33 -6.60
C ASP A 45 0.92 7.54 -6.10
N SER A 46 0.64 7.96 -4.87
CA SER A 46 1.36 9.08 -4.24
C SER A 46 2.84 8.76 -4.06
N LEU A 47 3.15 7.56 -3.54
CA LEU A 47 4.54 7.14 -3.35
C LEU A 47 5.28 6.99 -4.68
N HIS A 48 4.61 6.45 -5.69
CA HIS A 48 5.18 6.30 -7.02
C HIS A 48 5.47 7.67 -7.64
N ARG A 49 4.55 8.61 -7.51
CA ARG A 49 4.68 9.96 -8.03
C ARG A 49 5.85 10.71 -7.37
N ASN A 50 6.09 10.44 -6.09
CA ASN A 50 7.18 11.05 -5.31
C ASN A 50 8.48 10.26 -5.43
N GLU A 51 8.53 9.25 -6.28
CA GLU A 51 9.70 8.40 -6.52
C GLU A 51 10.20 7.68 -5.27
N GLU A 52 9.31 7.40 -4.32
CA GLU A 52 9.64 6.66 -3.11
C GLU A 52 9.58 5.15 -3.33
N ILE A 53 8.94 4.70 -4.41
CA ILE A 53 8.91 3.31 -4.83
C ILE A 53 9.19 3.23 -6.33
N THR A 54 9.66 2.06 -6.78
CA THR A 54 9.93 1.83 -8.21
C THR A 54 8.63 1.47 -8.96
N ASP A 55 8.67 1.58 -10.29
CA ASP A 55 7.57 1.13 -11.16
C ASP A 55 7.26 -0.35 -10.92
N SER A 56 8.31 -1.16 -10.77
CA SER A 56 8.17 -2.59 -10.53
C SER A 56 7.45 -2.88 -9.23
N LEU A 57 7.79 -2.14 -8.17
CA LEU A 57 7.14 -2.32 -6.88
C LEU A 57 5.67 -1.88 -6.94
N ALA A 58 5.40 -0.76 -7.61
CA ALA A 58 4.03 -0.26 -7.78
C ALA A 58 3.16 -1.30 -8.50
N ASP A 59 3.70 -1.95 -9.54
CA ASP A 59 2.99 -2.97 -10.30
C ASP A 59 2.65 -4.21 -9.45
N ARG A 60 3.50 -4.54 -8.48
CA ARG A 60 3.32 -5.72 -7.63
C ARG A 60 2.56 -5.43 -6.34
N ALA A 61 2.28 -4.16 -6.06
CA ALA A 61 1.70 -3.76 -4.78
C ALA A 61 0.26 -4.26 -4.63
N THR A 62 0.03 -5.10 -3.62
CA THR A 62 -1.30 -5.60 -3.25
C THR A 62 -1.41 -5.65 -1.73
N LEU A 63 -2.61 -5.48 -1.25
CA LEU A 63 -2.90 -5.62 0.18
C LEU A 63 -2.81 -7.07 0.65
#